data_a345b3969e8d4d6ebfe1d0f5d66a4693
#
_entry.id   a345b3969e8d4d6ebfe1d0f5d66a4693
#
_cell.length_a   1.000
_cell.length_b   1.000
_cell.length_c   1.000
_cell.angle_alpha   90.00
_cell.angle_beta   90.00
_cell.angle_gamma   90.00
#
_symmetry.space_group_name_H-M   'P 1'
#
loop_
_entity.id
_entity.type
_entity.pdbx_description
1 polymer ?
#
loop_
_entity_poly.entity_id
_entity_poly.type
_entity_poly.pdbx_seq_one_letter_code
_entity_poly.pdbx_strand_id
1 'polypeptide(L)'
;MPDKTRPPRMTQAKRTADFVPESQFGFWFLGTRTWEYEVVRDALARLAALIARPRKRYPAALDAGCGQGMAFSLLQEHFQPRRLIGLDMDAAVLVRADRLAKMRGLRVELLKGDCAALPLPDACVDLVFCHQTFHHLVHQERALREFHRVLKPRGLLLFAESTIEYIDTWVIRLLFRHPAASQRSAAEFLAMIRYAGFAFDERNLEFPYLWWSRTTFKGLLEILHLRPTPPRGARRETLVYAAVTKPATGSQS
;
A
#
# COMPACT_ATOMS: atom_id res chain seq x y z
N MET A 1 -58.52 -13.14 -13.58
CA MET A 1 -57.86 -13.01 -12.26
C MET A 1 -56.37 -13.20 -12.49
N PRO A 2 -55.52 -12.21 -12.25
CA PRO A 2 -54.05 -12.35 -12.44
C PRO A 2 -53.43 -13.07 -11.26
N ASP A 3 -52.51 -13.97 -11.56
CA ASP A 3 -51.70 -14.79 -10.66
C ASP A 3 -50.79 -13.95 -9.76
N LYS A 4 -50.92 -14.08 -8.42
CA LYS A 4 -50.27 -13.30 -7.36
C LYS A 4 -49.04 -14.01 -6.75
N THR A 5 -48.39 -14.95 -7.48
CA THR A 5 -47.33 -15.78 -6.90
C THR A 5 -45.91 -15.52 -7.42
N ARG A 6 -45.64 -14.39 -8.06
CA ARG A 6 -44.26 -14.05 -8.46
C ARG A 6 -43.63 -13.08 -7.48
N PRO A 7 -42.57 -13.49 -6.75
CA PRO A 7 -41.85 -12.54 -5.91
C PRO A 7 -41.21 -11.41 -6.73
N PRO A 8 -41.09 -10.19 -6.22
CA PRO A 8 -40.52 -9.06 -6.97
C PRO A 8 -39.07 -9.39 -7.37
N ARG A 9 -38.77 -9.24 -8.67
CA ARG A 9 -37.38 -9.24 -9.14
C ARG A 9 -36.62 -8.17 -8.38
N MET A 10 -35.74 -8.59 -7.46
CA MET A 10 -34.73 -7.73 -6.90
C MET A 10 -33.91 -7.20 -8.08
N THR A 11 -34.05 -5.91 -8.34
CA THR A 11 -33.13 -5.15 -9.19
C THR A 11 -31.74 -5.36 -8.62
N GLN A 12 -30.86 -6.04 -9.37
CA GLN A 12 -29.44 -6.06 -9.11
C GLN A 12 -28.99 -4.59 -9.07
N ALA A 13 -28.84 -4.05 -7.86
CA ALA A 13 -28.07 -2.82 -7.65
C ALA A 13 -26.74 -3.04 -8.36
N LYS A 14 -26.35 -2.14 -9.27
CA LYS A 14 -25.02 -2.12 -9.88
C LYS A 14 -24.00 -2.21 -8.75
N ARG A 15 -23.42 -3.41 -8.55
CA ARG A 15 -22.25 -3.56 -7.71
C ARG A 15 -21.19 -2.67 -8.36
N THR A 16 -20.90 -1.52 -7.75
CA THR A 16 -19.68 -0.77 -8.04
C THR A 16 -18.57 -1.77 -7.85
N ALA A 17 -17.77 -1.99 -8.88
CA ALA A 17 -16.71 -2.98 -8.82
C ALA A 17 -15.77 -2.59 -7.65
N ASP A 18 -15.69 -3.46 -6.63
CA ASP A 18 -14.84 -3.27 -5.45
C ASP A 18 -13.35 -3.31 -5.81
N PHE A 19 -13.04 -3.47 -7.09
CA PHE A 19 -11.69 -3.57 -7.66
C PHE A 19 -11.65 -2.97 -9.06
N VAL A 20 -10.64 -2.13 -9.32
CA VAL A 20 -10.34 -1.59 -10.65
C VAL A 20 -9.07 -2.27 -11.15
N PRO A 21 -9.16 -3.15 -12.19
CA PRO A 21 -7.98 -3.78 -12.76
C PRO A 21 -7.01 -2.73 -13.33
N GLU A 22 -5.72 -2.95 -13.14
CA GLU A 22 -4.68 -2.08 -13.67
C GLU A 22 -4.67 -2.06 -15.21
N SER A 23 -4.11 -1.00 -15.81
CA SER A 23 -3.89 -0.93 -17.24
C SER A 23 -2.85 -1.98 -17.69
N GLN A 24 -2.82 -2.34 -18.96
CA GLN A 24 -1.81 -3.26 -19.49
C GLN A 24 -0.39 -2.72 -19.29
N PHE A 25 -0.20 -1.40 -19.48
CA PHE A 25 1.07 -0.73 -19.24
C PHE A 25 1.44 -0.78 -17.76
N GLY A 26 0.52 -0.41 -16.85
CA GLY A 26 0.75 -0.45 -15.41
C GLY A 26 1.09 -1.86 -14.96
N PHE A 27 0.34 -2.85 -15.38
CA PHE A 27 0.60 -4.25 -15.07
C PHE A 27 1.98 -4.74 -15.52
N TRP A 28 2.43 -4.35 -16.72
CA TRP A 28 3.78 -4.64 -17.20
C TRP A 28 4.83 -3.88 -16.39
N PHE A 29 4.65 -2.56 -16.18
CA PHE A 29 5.61 -1.71 -15.49
C PHE A 29 5.85 -2.15 -14.04
N LEU A 30 4.79 -2.48 -13.30
CA LEU A 30 4.84 -2.99 -11.92
C LEU A 30 5.62 -4.32 -11.78
N GLY A 31 5.83 -5.05 -12.87
CA GLY A 31 6.64 -6.27 -12.92
C GLY A 31 8.09 -6.05 -13.37
N THR A 32 8.52 -4.81 -13.59
CA THR A 32 9.88 -4.52 -14.08
C THR A 32 10.91 -4.41 -12.97
N ARG A 33 12.18 -4.61 -13.32
CA ARG A 33 13.32 -4.34 -12.42
C ARG A 33 13.41 -2.86 -12.05
N THR A 34 13.03 -1.96 -12.94
CA THR A 34 12.95 -0.51 -12.66
C THR A 34 11.99 -0.24 -11.50
N TRP A 35 10.79 -0.83 -11.53
CA TRP A 35 9.85 -0.72 -10.40
C TRP A 35 10.45 -1.27 -9.11
N GLU A 36 11.05 -2.45 -9.15
CA GLU A 36 11.65 -3.08 -7.98
C GLU A 36 12.77 -2.22 -7.36
N TYR A 37 13.70 -1.72 -8.20
CA TYR A 37 14.89 -1.04 -7.70
C TYR A 37 14.66 0.44 -7.41
N GLU A 38 13.95 1.16 -8.27
CA GLU A 38 13.80 2.62 -8.18
C GLU A 38 12.61 3.01 -7.28
N VAL A 39 11.62 2.12 -7.11
CA VAL A 39 10.41 2.45 -6.36
C VAL A 39 10.31 1.62 -5.08
N VAL A 40 10.26 0.29 -5.18
CA VAL A 40 10.03 -0.56 -4.01
C VAL A 40 11.22 -0.56 -3.05
N ARG A 41 12.45 -0.70 -3.57
CA ARG A 41 13.68 -0.70 -2.75
C ARG A 41 13.90 0.65 -2.06
N ASP A 42 13.76 1.76 -2.79
CA ASP A 42 13.90 3.10 -2.22
C ASP A 42 12.86 3.34 -1.11
N ALA A 43 11.59 2.99 -1.38
CA ALA A 43 10.53 3.12 -0.38
C ALA A 43 10.81 2.31 0.88
N LEU A 44 11.24 1.05 0.71
CA LEU A 44 11.50 0.17 1.85
C LEU A 44 12.71 0.64 2.67
N ALA A 45 13.78 1.10 2.03
CA ALA A 45 14.96 1.64 2.69
C ALA A 45 14.61 2.89 3.52
N ARG A 46 13.82 3.81 2.96
CA ARG A 46 13.34 5.01 3.67
C ARG A 46 12.44 4.65 4.84
N LEU A 47 11.46 3.76 4.62
CA LEU A 47 10.57 3.29 5.69
C LEU A 47 11.35 2.61 6.82
N ALA A 48 12.37 1.82 6.51
CA ALA A 48 13.22 1.20 7.52
C ALA A 48 13.97 2.24 8.37
N ALA A 49 14.41 3.34 7.76
CA ALA A 49 15.06 4.45 8.48
C ALA A 49 14.10 5.24 9.40
N LEU A 50 12.79 5.22 9.10
CA LEU A 50 11.75 5.87 9.92
C LEU A 50 11.32 5.05 11.14
N ILE A 51 11.80 3.81 11.30
CA ILE A 51 11.45 2.96 12.44
C ILE A 51 12.15 3.47 13.69
N ALA A 52 11.42 4.07 14.62
CA ALA A 52 11.99 4.65 15.85
C ALA A 52 12.69 3.62 16.74
N ARG A 53 12.22 2.37 16.76
CA ARG A 53 12.77 1.27 17.56
C ARG A 53 12.85 0.00 16.73
N PRO A 54 13.86 -0.13 15.84
CA PRO A 54 13.99 -1.30 14.99
C PRO A 54 14.28 -2.56 15.82
N ARG A 55 13.66 -3.66 15.45
CA ARG A 55 13.94 -4.98 16.01
C ARG A 55 14.94 -5.71 15.13
N LYS A 56 15.69 -6.65 15.71
CA LYS A 56 16.58 -7.53 14.94
C LYS A 56 15.84 -8.33 13.87
N ARG A 57 14.59 -8.73 14.15
CA ARG A 57 13.75 -9.55 13.24
C ARG A 57 12.28 -9.22 13.44
N TYR A 58 11.53 -9.43 12.38
CA TYR A 58 10.06 -9.39 12.38
C TYR A 58 9.55 -10.77 11.94
N PRO A 59 9.35 -11.71 12.89
CA PRO A 59 9.14 -13.15 12.60
C PRO A 59 8.01 -13.45 11.62
N ALA A 60 6.94 -12.66 11.60
CA ALA A 60 5.85 -12.77 10.66
C ALA A 60 5.58 -11.41 9.99
N ALA A 61 5.66 -11.38 8.66
CA ALA A 61 5.42 -10.18 7.86
C ALA A 61 4.32 -10.44 6.83
N LEU A 62 3.45 -9.45 6.64
CA LEU A 62 2.42 -9.40 5.62
C LEU A 62 2.77 -8.31 4.60
N ASP A 63 2.83 -8.67 3.33
CA ASP A 63 2.81 -7.76 2.19
C ASP A 63 1.36 -7.63 1.72
N ALA A 64 0.71 -6.52 2.07
CA ALA A 64 -0.70 -6.26 1.82
C ALA A 64 -0.88 -5.56 0.46
N GLY A 65 -1.46 -6.27 -0.50
CA GLY A 65 -1.48 -5.88 -1.91
C GLY A 65 -0.13 -6.18 -2.56
N CYS A 66 0.35 -7.41 -2.43
CA CYS A 66 1.70 -7.80 -2.83
C CYS A 66 1.93 -7.78 -4.35
N GLY A 67 0.88 -7.64 -5.15
CA GLY A 67 0.96 -7.64 -6.60
C GLY A 67 1.76 -8.83 -7.12
N GLN A 68 2.73 -8.58 -7.97
CA GLN A 68 3.59 -9.59 -8.58
C GLN A 68 4.74 -10.08 -7.68
N GLY A 69 4.77 -9.67 -6.39
CA GLY A 69 5.75 -10.14 -5.40
C GLY A 69 7.10 -9.44 -5.43
N MET A 70 7.18 -8.24 -6.02
CA MET A 70 8.44 -7.50 -6.18
C MET A 70 9.09 -7.10 -4.85
N ALA A 71 8.30 -6.97 -3.76
CA ALA A 71 8.80 -6.64 -2.44
C ALA A 71 9.37 -7.84 -1.66
N PHE A 72 9.07 -9.09 -2.03
CA PHE A 72 9.37 -10.27 -1.19
C PHE A 72 10.85 -10.42 -0.84
N SER A 73 11.75 -10.29 -1.82
CA SER A 73 13.20 -10.39 -1.56
C SER A 73 13.68 -9.28 -0.64
N LEU A 74 13.17 -8.06 -0.84
CA LEU A 74 13.54 -6.90 -0.06
C LEU A 74 13.03 -7.01 1.38
N LEU A 75 11.80 -7.49 1.58
CA LEU A 75 11.25 -7.77 2.90
C LEU A 75 12.05 -8.87 3.62
N GLN A 76 12.48 -9.91 2.89
CA GLN A 76 13.31 -10.97 3.43
C GLN A 76 14.70 -10.45 3.83
N GLU A 77 15.30 -9.59 3.02
CA GLU A 77 16.60 -8.98 3.28
C GLU A 77 16.57 -8.05 4.51
N HIS A 78 15.59 -7.13 4.57
CA HIS A 78 15.53 -6.10 5.60
C HIS A 78 14.98 -6.58 6.95
N PHE A 79 13.98 -7.46 6.95
CA PHE A 79 13.23 -7.81 8.16
C PHE A 79 13.36 -9.27 8.60
N GLN A 80 13.95 -10.13 7.76
CA GLN A 80 14.24 -11.53 8.03
C GLN A 80 13.04 -12.31 8.62
N PRO A 81 11.83 -12.22 8.02
CA PRO A 81 10.68 -12.96 8.50
C PRO A 81 10.90 -14.47 8.33
N ARG A 82 10.45 -15.24 9.33
CA ARG A 82 10.34 -16.70 9.22
C ARG A 82 9.09 -17.10 8.43
N ARG A 83 8.05 -16.25 8.50
CA ARG A 83 6.79 -16.39 7.79
C ARG A 83 6.53 -15.09 7.00
N LEU A 84 6.68 -15.16 5.69
CA LEU A 84 6.33 -14.08 4.78
C LEU A 84 5.01 -14.42 4.08
N ILE A 85 4.05 -13.53 4.20
CA ILE A 85 2.70 -13.66 3.62
C ILE A 85 2.56 -12.59 2.56
N GLY A 86 2.15 -12.97 1.36
CA GLY A 86 1.72 -12.05 0.30
C GLY A 86 0.21 -12.15 0.11
N LEU A 87 -0.51 -11.04 0.19
CA LEU A 87 -1.95 -11.02 -0.04
C LEU A 87 -2.28 -10.07 -1.19
N ASP A 88 -3.11 -10.53 -2.11
CA ASP A 88 -3.67 -9.72 -3.18
C ASP A 88 -5.08 -10.20 -3.56
N MET A 89 -5.89 -9.30 -4.10
CA MET A 89 -7.25 -9.60 -4.55
C MET A 89 -7.25 -10.28 -5.93
N ASP A 90 -6.26 -9.99 -6.78
CA ASP A 90 -6.14 -10.52 -8.13
C ASP A 90 -5.36 -11.83 -8.16
N ALA A 91 -6.06 -12.92 -8.50
CA ALA A 91 -5.45 -14.23 -8.65
C ALA A 91 -4.37 -14.30 -9.76
N ALA A 92 -4.47 -13.47 -10.81
CA ALA A 92 -3.50 -13.48 -11.89
C ALA A 92 -2.14 -12.92 -11.46
N VAL A 93 -2.12 -11.88 -10.61
CA VAL A 93 -0.87 -11.36 -10.06
C VAL A 93 -0.26 -12.34 -9.06
N LEU A 94 -1.07 -13.06 -8.25
CA LEU A 94 -0.58 -14.08 -7.31
C LEU A 94 0.13 -15.23 -8.02
N VAL A 95 -0.33 -15.65 -9.21
CA VAL A 95 0.38 -16.66 -10.02
C VAL A 95 1.78 -16.17 -10.41
N ARG A 96 1.93 -14.88 -10.72
CA ARG A 96 3.25 -14.30 -11.02
C ARG A 96 4.11 -14.16 -9.77
N ALA A 97 3.50 -13.75 -8.65
CA ALA A 97 4.16 -13.66 -7.35
C ALA A 97 4.72 -15.03 -6.89
N ASP A 98 3.95 -16.12 -7.04
CA ASP A 98 4.39 -17.49 -6.76
C ASP A 98 5.60 -17.89 -7.63
N ARG A 99 5.50 -17.60 -8.92
CA ARG A 99 6.58 -17.91 -9.88
C ARG A 99 7.85 -17.15 -9.54
N LEU A 100 7.73 -15.86 -9.20
CA LEU A 100 8.86 -15.01 -8.80
C LEU A 100 9.48 -15.49 -7.48
N ALA A 101 8.66 -15.80 -6.48
CA ALA A 101 9.12 -16.33 -5.19
C ALA A 101 9.91 -17.62 -5.38
N LYS A 102 9.39 -18.58 -6.17
CA LYS A 102 10.06 -19.83 -6.49
C LYS A 102 11.41 -19.61 -7.22
N MET A 103 11.44 -18.73 -8.21
CA MET A 103 12.69 -18.40 -8.93
C MET A 103 13.76 -17.80 -8.02
N ARG A 104 13.35 -17.10 -6.96
CA ARG A 104 14.25 -16.48 -5.98
C ARG A 104 14.53 -17.35 -4.75
N GLY A 105 14.03 -18.58 -4.73
CA GLY A 105 14.20 -19.52 -3.60
C GLY A 105 13.51 -19.06 -2.30
N LEU A 106 12.49 -18.23 -2.40
CA LEU A 106 11.75 -17.69 -1.27
C LEU A 106 10.54 -18.56 -0.94
N ARG A 107 10.29 -18.74 0.36
CA ARG A 107 9.05 -19.36 0.87
C ARG A 107 8.08 -18.25 1.25
N VAL A 108 7.03 -18.09 0.46
CA VAL A 108 5.97 -17.09 0.66
C VAL A 108 4.62 -17.79 0.71
N GLU A 109 3.85 -17.48 1.74
CA GLU A 109 2.45 -17.91 1.83
C GLU A 109 1.59 -16.92 1.04
N LEU A 110 1.00 -17.37 -0.06
CA LEU A 110 0.17 -16.49 -0.91
C LEU A 110 -1.31 -16.68 -0.58
N LEU A 111 -1.97 -15.57 -0.28
CA LEU A 111 -3.39 -15.53 0.06
C LEU A 111 -4.13 -14.64 -0.94
N LYS A 112 -5.21 -15.18 -1.51
CA LYS A 112 -6.17 -14.36 -2.24
C LYS A 112 -7.15 -13.76 -1.24
N GLY A 113 -7.23 -12.42 -1.18
CA GLY A 113 -8.11 -11.74 -0.24
C GLY A 113 -8.18 -10.23 -0.43
N ASP A 114 -9.13 -9.63 0.29
CA ASP A 114 -9.32 -8.19 0.38
C ASP A 114 -8.59 -7.66 1.63
N CYS A 115 -7.82 -6.59 1.48
CA CYS A 115 -7.19 -5.89 2.61
C CYS A 115 -8.22 -5.38 3.64
N ALA A 116 -9.46 -5.15 3.23
CA ALA A 116 -10.55 -4.75 4.11
C ALA A 116 -11.23 -5.92 4.86
N ALA A 117 -10.80 -7.18 4.60
CA ALA A 117 -11.31 -8.40 5.25
C ALA A 117 -10.22 -9.49 5.21
N LEU A 118 -9.13 -9.27 5.94
CA LEU A 118 -7.96 -10.15 5.93
C LEU A 118 -8.28 -11.55 6.46
N PRO A 119 -7.99 -12.62 5.69
CA PRO A 119 -8.20 -14.01 6.13
C PRO A 119 -7.09 -14.46 7.09
N LEU A 120 -6.81 -13.64 8.09
CA LEU A 120 -5.75 -13.84 9.08
C LEU A 120 -6.30 -13.65 10.50
N PRO A 121 -5.81 -14.42 11.49
CA PRO A 121 -6.18 -14.23 12.89
C PRO A 121 -5.72 -12.88 13.45
N ASP A 122 -6.31 -12.48 14.58
CA ASP A 122 -5.86 -11.34 15.36
C ASP A 122 -4.43 -11.51 15.84
N ALA A 123 -3.68 -10.43 15.92
CA ALA A 123 -2.34 -10.38 16.51
C ALA A 123 -1.39 -11.49 16.02
N CYS A 124 -1.41 -11.83 14.72
CA CYS A 124 -0.63 -12.92 14.15
C CYS A 124 0.64 -12.46 13.39
N VAL A 125 0.76 -11.17 13.01
CA VAL A 125 1.92 -10.64 12.29
C VAL A 125 2.66 -9.57 13.10
N ASP A 126 3.96 -9.47 12.89
CA ASP A 126 4.82 -8.47 13.53
C ASP A 126 4.96 -7.21 12.67
N LEU A 127 4.76 -7.35 11.35
CA LEU A 127 4.92 -6.29 10.37
C LEU A 127 3.84 -6.43 9.27
N VAL A 128 3.23 -5.31 8.90
CA VAL A 128 2.45 -5.15 7.67
C VAL A 128 3.18 -4.15 6.79
N PHE A 129 3.45 -4.52 5.55
CA PHE A 129 3.92 -3.62 4.50
C PHE A 129 2.78 -3.35 3.53
N CYS A 130 2.47 -2.07 3.30
CA CYS A 130 1.47 -1.62 2.34
C CYS A 130 2.10 -0.53 1.48
N HIS A 131 2.35 -0.86 0.21
CA HIS A 131 3.09 0.00 -0.71
C HIS A 131 2.33 0.12 -2.03
N GLN A 132 1.98 1.34 -2.41
CA GLN A 132 1.29 1.67 -3.66
C GLN A 132 0.03 0.81 -3.92
N THR A 133 -0.68 0.48 -2.86
CA THR A 133 -1.87 -0.39 -2.86
C THR A 133 -3.07 0.29 -2.24
N PHE A 134 -2.85 1.06 -1.17
CA PHE A 134 -3.93 1.58 -0.34
C PHE A 134 -4.84 2.56 -1.09
N HIS A 135 -4.28 3.34 -2.00
CA HIS A 135 -5.04 4.27 -2.84
C HIS A 135 -5.95 3.56 -3.88
N HIS A 136 -5.79 2.24 -4.09
CA HIS A 136 -6.71 1.41 -4.87
C HIS A 136 -7.88 0.85 -4.04
N LEU A 137 -7.78 0.86 -2.71
CA LEU A 137 -8.79 0.25 -1.84
C LEU A 137 -10.03 1.14 -1.74
N VAL A 138 -11.20 0.56 -1.97
CA VAL A 138 -12.49 1.25 -1.80
C VAL A 138 -12.83 1.42 -0.31
N HIS A 139 -12.50 0.44 0.52
CA HIS A 139 -12.81 0.41 1.95
C HIS A 139 -11.58 0.68 2.83
N GLN A 140 -10.92 1.81 2.63
CA GLN A 140 -9.65 2.19 3.25
C GLN A 140 -9.66 2.13 4.79
N GLU A 141 -10.70 2.66 5.44
CA GLU A 141 -10.81 2.62 6.89
C GLU A 141 -10.93 1.18 7.43
N ARG A 142 -11.65 0.31 6.73
CA ARG A 142 -11.72 -1.10 7.09
C ARG A 142 -10.38 -1.78 6.96
N ALA A 143 -9.64 -1.50 5.87
CA ALA A 143 -8.31 -2.04 5.67
C ALA A 143 -7.34 -1.64 6.80
N LEU A 144 -7.35 -0.38 7.24
CA LEU A 144 -6.55 0.05 8.38
C LEU A 144 -6.94 -0.63 9.69
N ARG A 145 -8.25 -0.84 9.93
CA ARG A 145 -8.71 -1.63 11.09
C ARG A 145 -8.22 -3.09 11.01
N GLU A 146 -8.25 -3.69 9.83
CA GLU A 146 -7.74 -5.05 9.62
C GLU A 146 -6.22 -5.13 9.81
N PHE A 147 -5.45 -4.16 9.27
CA PHE A 147 -4.01 -4.08 9.53
C PHE A 147 -3.73 -3.96 11.03
N HIS A 148 -4.48 -3.09 11.72
CA HIS A 148 -4.36 -2.97 13.16
C HIS A 148 -4.76 -4.26 13.90
N ARG A 149 -5.82 -4.94 13.49
CA ARG A 149 -6.30 -6.20 14.10
C ARG A 149 -5.25 -7.31 14.00
N VAL A 150 -4.71 -7.55 12.80
CA VAL A 150 -3.75 -8.64 12.55
C VAL A 150 -2.37 -8.38 13.13
N LEU A 151 -1.99 -7.12 13.35
CA LEU A 151 -0.74 -6.77 13.97
C LEU A 151 -0.74 -7.13 15.46
N LYS A 152 0.34 -7.74 15.92
CA LYS A 152 0.63 -7.93 17.35
C LYS A 152 0.76 -6.57 18.05
N PRO A 153 0.57 -6.50 19.39
CA PRO A 153 0.94 -5.34 20.16
C PRO A 153 2.40 -4.93 19.87
N ARG A 154 2.63 -3.65 19.68
CA ARG A 154 3.91 -3.06 19.18
C ARG A 154 4.32 -3.54 17.77
N GLY A 155 3.41 -4.12 17.00
CA GLY A 155 3.61 -4.45 15.60
C GLY A 155 3.72 -3.18 14.75
N LEU A 156 4.33 -3.32 13.57
CA LEU A 156 4.72 -2.22 12.70
C LEU A 156 3.89 -2.23 11.43
N LEU A 157 3.30 -1.09 11.07
CA LEU A 157 2.78 -0.84 9.73
C LEU A 157 3.77 0.07 9.00
N LEU A 158 4.32 -0.42 7.90
CA LEU A 158 5.07 0.34 6.91
C LEU A 158 4.13 0.73 5.78
N PHE A 159 3.86 2.02 5.67
CA PHE A 159 2.90 2.58 4.74
C PHE A 159 3.60 3.54 3.77
N ALA A 160 3.52 3.27 2.47
CA ALA A 160 4.13 4.12 1.45
C ALA A 160 3.17 4.25 0.26
N GLU A 161 2.59 5.45 0.11
CA GLU A 161 1.51 5.67 -0.84
C GLU A 161 1.67 6.94 -1.67
N SER A 162 1.11 6.87 -2.86
CA SER A 162 0.88 8.02 -3.73
C SER A 162 -0.36 8.78 -3.26
N THR A 163 -0.26 10.11 -3.25
CA THR A 163 -1.35 11.00 -2.88
C THR A 163 -2.17 11.42 -4.10
N ILE A 164 -3.32 12.06 -3.87
CA ILE A 164 -4.15 12.62 -4.93
C ILE A 164 -3.35 13.60 -5.80
N GLU A 165 -2.39 14.33 -5.22
CA GLU A 165 -1.56 15.31 -5.93
C GLU A 165 -0.66 14.68 -7.01
N TYR A 166 -0.30 13.40 -6.83
CA TYR A 166 0.41 12.63 -7.85
C TYR A 166 -0.55 11.94 -8.82
N ILE A 167 -1.55 11.25 -8.27
CA ILE A 167 -2.46 10.40 -9.05
C ILE A 167 -3.31 11.21 -10.01
N ASP A 168 -3.71 12.44 -9.62
CA ASP A 168 -4.55 13.30 -10.45
C ASP A 168 -3.77 14.03 -11.57
N THR A 169 -2.48 13.74 -11.74
CA THR A 169 -1.71 14.28 -12.85
C THR A 169 -2.10 13.58 -14.16
N TRP A 170 -2.06 14.34 -15.27
CA TRP A 170 -2.49 13.84 -16.58
C TRP A 170 -1.69 12.61 -17.05
N VAL A 171 -0.38 12.54 -16.72
CA VAL A 171 0.50 11.41 -17.05
C VAL A 171 0.02 10.14 -16.37
N ILE A 172 -0.24 10.23 -15.06
CA ILE A 172 -0.65 9.06 -14.26
C ILE A 172 -2.04 8.60 -14.67
N ARG A 173 -2.98 9.51 -14.88
CA ARG A 173 -4.34 9.19 -15.36
C ARG A 173 -4.35 8.55 -16.75
N LEU A 174 -3.37 8.86 -17.60
CA LEU A 174 -3.23 8.25 -18.91
C LEU A 174 -2.67 6.82 -18.83
N LEU A 175 -1.68 6.59 -17.96
CA LEU A 175 -0.91 5.34 -17.91
C LEU A 175 -1.50 4.29 -16.95
N PHE A 176 -2.11 4.74 -15.84
CA PHE A 176 -2.59 3.87 -14.77
C PHE A 176 -4.08 4.07 -14.51
N ARG A 177 -4.71 3.08 -13.90
CA ARG A 177 -6.13 3.13 -13.54
C ARG A 177 -6.30 3.19 -12.04
N HIS A 178 -7.00 4.20 -11.56
CA HIS A 178 -7.26 4.42 -10.16
C HIS A 178 -8.75 4.68 -9.90
N PRO A 179 -9.34 4.14 -8.83
CA PRO A 179 -10.70 4.49 -8.44
C PRO A 179 -10.73 5.94 -7.92
N ALA A 180 -11.57 6.79 -8.52
CA ALA A 180 -11.60 8.22 -8.18
C ALA A 180 -12.01 8.49 -6.71
N ALA A 181 -12.86 7.63 -6.14
CA ALA A 181 -13.40 7.81 -4.79
C ALA A 181 -12.39 7.53 -3.66
N SER A 182 -11.29 6.82 -3.94
CA SER A 182 -10.30 6.39 -2.93
C SER A 182 -9.07 7.30 -2.85
N GLN A 183 -8.99 8.34 -3.69
CA GLN A 183 -7.83 9.22 -3.71
C GLN A 183 -7.85 10.18 -2.53
N ARG A 184 -6.72 10.31 -1.83
CA ARG A 184 -6.56 11.10 -0.63
C ARG A 184 -5.27 11.90 -0.65
N SER A 185 -5.26 13.02 0.05
CA SER A 185 -4.04 13.76 0.38
C SER A 185 -3.21 13.04 1.46
N ALA A 186 -1.95 13.42 1.60
CA ALA A 186 -1.09 12.89 2.66
C ALA A 186 -1.69 13.13 4.07
N ALA A 187 -2.28 14.29 4.30
CA ALA A 187 -2.90 14.62 5.58
C ALA A 187 -4.11 13.72 5.89
N GLU A 188 -4.96 13.43 4.89
CA GLU A 188 -6.10 12.53 5.07
C GLU A 188 -5.65 11.10 5.36
N PHE A 189 -4.64 10.56 4.66
CA PHE A 189 -4.08 9.25 4.98
C PHE A 189 -3.56 9.18 6.42
N LEU A 190 -2.80 10.18 6.86
CA LEU A 190 -2.26 10.21 8.22
C LEU A 190 -3.37 10.34 9.28
N ALA A 191 -4.42 11.12 9.01
CA ALA A 191 -5.58 11.21 9.88
C ALA A 191 -6.30 9.86 10.02
N MET A 192 -6.50 9.13 8.91
CA MET A 192 -7.10 7.80 8.91
C MET A 192 -6.25 6.78 9.68
N ILE A 193 -4.93 6.79 9.50
CA ILE A 193 -3.99 5.93 10.22
C ILE A 193 -4.07 6.19 11.73
N ARG A 194 -4.11 7.47 12.14
CA ARG A 194 -4.26 7.84 13.55
C ARG A 194 -5.61 7.40 14.11
N TYR A 195 -6.69 7.62 13.36
CA TYR A 195 -8.04 7.19 13.74
C TYR A 195 -8.17 5.66 13.90
N ALA A 196 -7.43 4.90 13.11
CA ALA A 196 -7.35 3.44 13.24
C ALA A 196 -6.56 2.96 14.47
N GLY A 197 -6.03 3.88 15.30
CA GLY A 197 -5.36 3.56 16.55
C GLY A 197 -3.83 3.37 16.46
N PHE A 198 -3.19 3.74 15.34
CA PHE A 198 -1.74 3.69 15.23
C PHE A 198 -1.06 4.89 15.90
N ALA A 199 0.07 4.65 16.53
CA ALA A 199 0.90 5.66 17.17
C ALA A 199 2.09 6.03 16.27
N PHE A 200 2.31 7.33 16.08
CA PHE A 200 3.44 7.91 15.36
C PHE A 200 3.60 9.41 15.67
N ASP A 201 4.79 9.93 15.42
CA ASP A 201 5.11 11.36 15.41
C ASP A 201 5.81 11.75 14.10
N GLU A 202 6.28 12.98 13.98
CA GLU A 202 6.92 13.50 12.76
C GLU A 202 8.19 12.74 12.35
N ARG A 203 8.90 12.13 13.29
CA ARG A 203 10.11 11.32 13.02
C ARG A 203 9.80 10.02 12.31
N ASN A 204 8.57 9.58 12.36
CA ASN A 204 8.07 8.38 11.68
C ASN A 204 7.53 8.66 10.26
N LEU A 205 7.66 9.90 9.79
CA LEU A 205 7.05 10.37 8.55
C LEU A 205 8.09 10.91 7.58
N GLU A 206 7.94 10.60 6.33
CA GLU A 206 8.67 11.23 5.23
C GLU A 206 7.70 11.54 4.08
N PHE A 207 7.98 12.65 3.38
CA PHE A 207 7.23 13.05 2.19
C PHE A 207 8.22 13.17 1.02
N PRO A 208 8.58 12.05 0.42
CA PRO A 208 9.56 12.03 -0.66
C PRO A 208 9.08 12.82 -1.86
N TYR A 209 10.00 13.51 -2.52
CA TYR A 209 9.74 14.22 -3.76
C TYR A 209 10.69 13.70 -4.83
N LEU A 210 10.43 12.46 -5.23
CA LEU A 210 11.29 11.70 -6.13
C LEU A 210 11.11 12.17 -7.58
N TRP A 211 12.12 11.94 -8.41
CA TRP A 211 12.08 12.35 -9.81
C TRP A 211 10.85 11.79 -10.54
N TRP A 212 10.51 10.53 -10.32
CA TRP A 212 9.35 9.89 -10.95
C TRP A 212 7.99 10.41 -10.42
N SER A 213 7.96 11.03 -9.24
CA SER A 213 6.74 11.62 -8.68
C SER A 213 6.49 13.06 -9.12
N ARG A 214 7.38 13.64 -9.92
CA ARG A 214 7.32 15.01 -10.44
C ARG A 214 6.68 15.06 -11.83
N THR A 215 5.47 14.56 -11.95
CA THR A 215 4.77 14.34 -13.24
C THR A 215 4.09 15.61 -13.83
N THR A 216 4.29 16.77 -13.23
CA THR A 216 3.82 18.04 -13.76
C THR A 216 4.87 18.69 -14.67
N PHE A 217 4.46 19.65 -15.56
CA PHE A 217 5.41 20.42 -16.37
C PHE A 217 6.46 21.13 -15.50
N LYS A 218 6.04 21.72 -14.38
CA LYS A 218 6.96 22.35 -13.40
C LYS A 218 7.94 21.33 -12.84
N GLY A 219 7.46 20.14 -12.48
CA GLY A 219 8.29 19.05 -11.99
C GLY A 219 9.31 18.57 -13.02
N LEU A 220 8.96 18.53 -14.30
CA LEU A 220 9.91 18.22 -15.37
C LEU A 220 11.03 19.27 -15.46
N LEU A 221 10.71 20.56 -15.36
CA LEU A 221 11.71 21.63 -15.33
C LEU A 221 12.65 21.51 -14.10
N GLU A 222 12.14 21.03 -12.97
CA GLU A 222 12.94 20.77 -11.77
C GLU A 222 13.89 19.55 -11.94
N ILE A 223 13.43 18.51 -12.62
CA ILE A 223 14.26 17.34 -12.97
C ILE A 223 15.39 17.74 -13.93
N LEU A 224 15.11 18.60 -14.89
CA LEU A 224 16.07 19.11 -15.86
C LEU A 224 16.96 20.24 -15.30
N HIS A 225 16.86 20.56 -14.01
CA HIS A 225 17.58 21.66 -13.34
C HIS A 225 17.35 23.04 -13.95
N LEU A 226 16.27 23.23 -14.72
CA LEU A 226 15.84 24.50 -15.29
C LEU A 226 15.03 25.35 -14.31
N ARG A 227 14.65 24.76 -13.17
CA ARG A 227 13.96 25.41 -12.07
C ARG A 227 14.44 24.80 -10.73
N PRO A 228 14.58 25.61 -9.65
CA PRO A 228 14.91 25.07 -8.33
C PRO A 228 13.75 24.21 -7.78
N THR A 229 14.09 23.14 -7.11
CA THR A 229 13.11 22.28 -6.40
C THR A 229 12.55 23.04 -5.20
N PRO A 230 11.23 23.23 -5.08
CA PRO A 230 10.63 23.93 -3.94
C PRO A 230 10.87 23.18 -2.63
N PRO A 231 11.09 23.89 -1.52
CA PRO A 231 11.19 23.25 -0.22
C PRO A 231 9.84 22.62 0.20
N ARG A 232 9.91 21.71 1.18
CA ARG A 232 8.71 21.15 1.80
C ARG A 232 7.83 22.29 2.36
N GLY A 233 6.50 22.18 2.20
CA GLY A 233 5.54 23.21 2.57
C GLY A 233 5.25 24.24 1.47
N ALA A 234 6.17 24.45 0.49
CA ALA A 234 5.93 25.25 -0.71
C ALA A 234 5.54 24.41 -1.94
N ARG A 235 5.46 23.09 -1.77
CA ARG A 235 5.04 22.14 -2.83
C ARG A 235 3.92 21.25 -2.33
N ARG A 236 3.21 20.61 -3.25
CA ARG A 236 2.25 19.56 -2.94
C ARG A 236 3.00 18.27 -2.64
N GLU A 237 2.55 17.56 -1.60
CA GLU A 237 3.15 16.28 -1.23
C GLU A 237 2.60 15.17 -2.13
N THR A 238 3.44 14.68 -3.04
CA THR A 238 3.07 13.65 -4.03
C THR A 238 3.10 12.23 -3.46
N LEU A 239 3.86 12.04 -2.40
CA LEU A 239 4.04 10.75 -1.71
C LEU A 239 3.96 10.96 -0.20
N VAL A 240 3.52 9.93 0.52
CA VAL A 240 3.55 9.84 1.97
C VAL A 240 4.10 8.50 2.41
N TYR A 241 5.15 8.52 3.24
CA TYR A 241 5.76 7.35 3.83
C TYR A 241 5.64 7.46 5.35
N ALA A 242 5.19 6.38 5.99
CA ALA A 242 4.98 6.34 7.42
C ALA A 242 5.35 4.97 8.00
N ALA A 243 6.18 4.96 9.06
CA ALA A 243 6.50 3.78 9.84
C ALA A 243 5.80 3.89 11.21
N VAL A 244 4.59 3.34 11.32
CA VAL A 244 3.71 3.54 12.46
C VAL A 244 3.51 2.26 13.25
N THR A 245 3.26 2.37 14.56
CA THR A 245 3.18 1.22 15.45
C THR A 245 1.79 1.04 16.04
N LYS A 246 1.36 -0.21 16.19
CA LYS A 246 0.23 -0.55 17.06
C LYS A 246 0.69 -0.40 18.51
N PRO A 247 0.00 0.40 19.35
CA PRO A 247 0.33 0.54 20.76
C PRO A 247 0.35 -0.81 21.50
N ALA A 248 1.07 -0.89 22.61
CA ALA A 248 0.91 -2.02 23.55
C ALA A 248 -0.50 -1.96 24.16
N THR A 249 -1.13 -3.13 24.33
CA THR A 249 -2.37 -3.23 25.10
C THR A 249 -2.12 -2.66 26.52
N GLY A 250 -2.81 -1.59 26.88
CA GLY A 250 -2.72 -0.97 28.21
C GLY A 250 -2.29 0.50 28.26
N SER A 251 -1.97 1.15 27.12
CA SER A 251 -1.67 2.59 27.11
C SER A 251 -2.86 3.40 26.55
N GLN A 252 -4.02 3.31 27.21
CA GLN A 252 -5.01 4.37 27.13
C GLN A 252 -4.79 5.25 28.35
N SER A 253 -4.13 6.37 28.16
CA SER A 253 -4.10 7.49 29.10
C SER A 253 -4.74 8.71 28.47
#